data_0782aa36b7aa0bc71184ebffb1630ad1
#
_entry.id   0782aa36b7aa0bc71184ebffb1630ad1
#
_cell.length_a   1.000
_cell.length_b   1.000
_cell.length_c   1.000
_cell.angle_alpha   90.00
_cell.angle_beta   90.00
_cell.angle_gamma   90.00
#
_symmetry.space_group_name_H-M   'P 1'
#
loop_
_entity.id
_entity.type
_entity.pdbx_description
1 polymer ?
#
loop_
_entity_poly.entity_id
_entity_poly.type
_entity_poly.pdbx_seq_one_letter_code
_entity_poly.pdbx_strand_id
1 'polypeptide(L)'
;MRLCIYFLSLILIWSCGSEPIPEPQATVLIAPADLNECTTALVLSETERQVKFQWTLALNTDSYELVVVNTLTNARYEKTSSLLTESIVLTSGASYRWYVNSKSLLSSAVGKSSVRQFYLEGSQDESYLPFPAVLLRPENQSIVDLESSGDFLFDWEGYDLDEDIVSYAVYLGKTEDNLDLVQEGLTVSQLSLSLDTGERYFWQIITIDSEGNTSKSEVYSFQTAD
;
A
#
# COMPACT_ATOMS: atom_id res chain seq x y z
N MET A 1 47.83 68.69 -5.32
CA MET A 1 46.91 67.90 -4.52
C MET A 1 46.07 67.09 -5.49
N ARG A 2 46.41 65.78 -5.74
CA ARG A 2 45.70 64.91 -6.72
C ARG A 2 44.79 64.03 -5.93
N LEU A 3 43.43 64.14 -6.17
CA LEU A 3 42.37 63.37 -5.55
C LEU A 3 42.20 62.08 -6.34
N CYS A 4 42.57 60.92 -5.78
CA CYS A 4 42.27 59.62 -6.35
C CYS A 4 40.84 59.18 -5.91
N ILE A 5 39.94 59.16 -6.85
CA ILE A 5 38.58 58.61 -6.65
C ILE A 5 38.62 57.06 -6.90
N TYR A 6 38.52 56.29 -5.86
CA TYR A 6 38.32 54.82 -5.97
C TYR A 6 36.88 54.50 -6.33
N PHE A 7 36.66 53.99 -7.53
CA PHE A 7 35.37 53.42 -7.96
C PHE A 7 35.24 52.02 -7.41
N LEU A 8 34.41 51.86 -6.37
CA LEU A 8 34.08 50.55 -5.79
C LEU A 8 33.04 49.88 -6.67
N SER A 9 33.47 48.94 -7.54
CA SER A 9 32.59 48.19 -8.43
C SER A 9 31.86 47.10 -7.59
N LEU A 10 30.56 47.31 -7.33
CA LEU A 10 29.71 46.35 -6.64
C LEU A 10 29.33 45.24 -7.63
N ILE A 11 29.98 44.08 -7.54
CA ILE A 11 29.63 42.88 -8.33
C ILE A 11 28.40 42.23 -7.68
N LEU A 12 27.22 42.42 -8.27
CA LEU A 12 26.01 41.69 -7.95
C LEU A 12 26.14 40.26 -8.53
N ILE A 13 26.47 39.30 -7.67
CA ILE A 13 26.41 37.88 -8.01
C ILE A 13 24.91 37.49 -8.03
N TRP A 14 24.29 37.44 -9.20
CA TRP A 14 23.00 36.78 -9.38
C TRP A 14 23.22 35.27 -9.23
N SER A 15 22.92 34.77 -8.06
CA SER A 15 22.80 33.34 -7.84
C SER A 15 21.59 32.87 -8.66
N CYS A 16 21.84 32.22 -9.80
CA CYS A 16 20.84 31.51 -10.57
C CYS A 16 20.58 30.21 -9.85
N GLY A 17 19.69 30.22 -8.83
CA GLY A 17 19.17 29.01 -8.22
C GLY A 17 18.31 28.31 -9.28
N SER A 18 18.67 27.08 -9.65
CA SER A 18 17.76 26.23 -10.45
C SER A 18 16.47 26.01 -9.66
N GLU A 19 15.34 26.31 -10.27
CA GLU A 19 14.05 25.98 -9.67
C GLU A 19 14.00 24.47 -9.42
N PRO A 20 13.46 24.04 -8.26
CA PRO A 20 13.33 22.61 -7.97
C PRO A 20 12.41 21.96 -9.01
N ILE A 21 12.83 20.81 -9.53
CA ILE A 21 12.04 20.02 -10.46
C ILE A 21 10.78 19.54 -9.71
N PRO A 22 9.57 19.87 -10.20
CA PRO A 22 8.35 19.48 -9.52
C PRO A 22 8.19 17.94 -9.57
N GLU A 23 7.89 17.35 -8.43
CA GLU A 23 7.68 15.92 -8.30
C GLU A 23 6.28 15.50 -8.80
N PRO A 24 6.14 14.29 -9.40
CA PRO A 24 4.84 13.76 -9.79
C PRO A 24 3.98 13.50 -8.54
N GLN A 25 2.72 13.94 -8.61
CA GLN A 25 1.79 13.72 -7.52
C GLN A 25 1.10 12.36 -7.63
N ALA A 26 0.65 11.84 -6.49
CA ALA A 26 -0.16 10.63 -6.44
C ALA A 26 -1.49 10.85 -7.15
N THR A 27 -1.91 9.89 -7.99
CA THR A 27 -3.24 9.88 -8.58
C THR A 27 -4.29 9.37 -7.59
N VAL A 28 -5.57 9.68 -7.84
CA VAL A 28 -6.71 9.11 -7.11
C VAL A 28 -7.29 7.96 -7.92
N LEU A 29 -7.42 6.81 -7.31
CA LEU A 29 -7.99 5.62 -7.94
C LEU A 29 -9.51 5.77 -8.07
N ILE A 30 -10.10 5.25 -9.17
CA ILE A 30 -11.53 5.32 -9.44
C ILE A 30 -12.14 3.92 -9.41
N ALA A 31 -11.65 3.00 -10.24
CA ALA A 31 -12.17 1.63 -10.38
C ALA A 31 -11.03 0.64 -10.62
N PRO A 32 -11.15 -0.59 -10.07
CA PRO A 32 -12.20 -1.11 -9.18
C PRO A 32 -12.34 -0.34 -7.86
N ALA A 33 -13.53 -0.42 -7.24
CA ALA A 33 -13.76 0.13 -5.90
C ALA A 33 -12.95 -0.64 -4.86
N ASP A 34 -12.67 0.01 -3.72
CA ASP A 34 -11.94 -0.61 -2.63
C ASP A 34 -12.84 -1.56 -1.84
N LEU A 35 -12.29 -2.71 -1.42
CA LEU A 35 -12.95 -3.71 -0.57
C LEU A 35 -14.33 -4.13 -1.12
N ASN A 36 -14.41 -4.36 -2.43
CA ASN A 36 -15.65 -4.70 -3.09
C ASN A 36 -15.44 -5.78 -4.14
N GLU A 37 -16.54 -6.41 -4.55
CA GLU A 37 -16.54 -7.35 -5.64
C GLU A 37 -16.47 -6.63 -7.01
N CYS A 38 -15.61 -7.10 -7.90
CA CYS A 38 -15.51 -6.58 -9.26
C CYS A 38 -16.45 -7.36 -10.19
N THR A 39 -17.69 -6.90 -10.29
CA THR A 39 -18.75 -7.51 -11.15
C THR A 39 -18.75 -6.97 -12.58
N THR A 40 -17.95 -5.92 -12.88
CA THR A 40 -17.92 -5.24 -14.19
C THR A 40 -16.81 -5.74 -15.10
N ALA A 41 -16.09 -6.78 -14.71
CA ALA A 41 -15.04 -7.38 -15.52
C ALA A 41 -15.62 -8.12 -16.74
N LEU A 42 -14.94 -8.00 -17.88
CA LEU A 42 -15.32 -8.75 -19.09
C LEU A 42 -14.92 -10.22 -18.93
N VAL A 43 -15.88 -11.14 -19.02
CA VAL A 43 -15.65 -12.58 -19.00
C VAL A 43 -14.93 -13.00 -20.27
N LEU A 44 -13.76 -13.61 -20.16
CA LEU A 44 -12.97 -14.15 -21.27
C LEU A 44 -13.06 -15.68 -21.31
N SER A 45 -13.06 -16.34 -20.14
CA SER A 45 -13.20 -17.78 -19.97
C SER A 45 -13.83 -18.09 -18.59
N GLU A 46 -13.92 -19.36 -18.22
CA GLU A 46 -14.37 -19.77 -16.88
C GLU A 46 -13.45 -19.23 -15.77
N THR A 47 -12.16 -19.13 -16.05
CA THR A 47 -11.14 -18.77 -15.08
C THR A 47 -10.48 -17.41 -15.31
N GLU A 48 -10.85 -16.69 -16.38
CA GLU A 48 -10.21 -15.42 -16.74
C GLU A 48 -11.22 -14.31 -16.97
N ARG A 49 -10.89 -13.15 -16.45
CA ARG A 49 -11.64 -11.90 -16.59
C ARG A 49 -10.71 -10.77 -17.00
N GLN A 50 -11.18 -9.88 -17.88
CA GLN A 50 -10.50 -8.64 -18.16
C GLN A 50 -11.06 -7.54 -17.27
N VAL A 51 -10.23 -7.05 -16.35
CA VAL A 51 -10.56 -5.96 -15.41
C VAL A 51 -10.08 -4.65 -15.97
N LYS A 52 -10.96 -3.64 -15.97
CA LYS A 52 -10.63 -2.27 -16.35
C LYS A 52 -10.30 -1.44 -15.12
N PHE A 53 -9.09 -0.89 -15.08
CA PHE A 53 -8.61 0.01 -14.03
C PHE A 53 -8.74 1.46 -14.48
N GLN A 54 -9.12 2.36 -13.57
CA GLN A 54 -9.31 3.76 -13.85
C GLN A 54 -8.78 4.63 -12.68
N TRP A 55 -8.20 5.76 -13.03
CA TRP A 55 -7.66 6.75 -12.09
C TRP A 55 -7.77 8.16 -12.62
N THR A 56 -7.46 9.14 -11.79
CA THR A 56 -7.51 10.56 -12.18
C THR A 56 -6.17 11.03 -12.75
N LEU A 57 -6.20 12.19 -13.41
CA LEU A 57 -4.99 12.91 -13.79
C LEU A 57 -4.24 13.34 -12.50
N ALA A 58 -2.93 13.16 -12.51
CA ALA A 58 -2.04 13.66 -11.47
C ALA A 58 -1.13 14.77 -12.00
N LEU A 59 -0.80 15.76 -11.16
CA LEU A 59 0.07 16.86 -11.56
C LEU A 59 1.52 16.39 -11.75
N ASN A 60 2.25 17.05 -12.65
CA ASN A 60 3.66 16.79 -12.95
C ASN A 60 3.93 15.32 -13.39
N THR A 61 2.99 14.70 -14.09
CA THR A 61 3.00 13.30 -14.46
C THR A 61 2.95 13.12 -15.97
N ASP A 62 3.89 12.35 -16.51
CA ASP A 62 3.95 12.02 -17.94
C ASP A 62 3.41 10.61 -18.23
N SER A 63 3.52 9.71 -17.26
CA SER A 63 3.06 8.32 -17.39
C SER A 63 2.64 7.73 -16.07
N TYR A 64 1.85 6.68 -16.14
CA TYR A 64 1.31 5.92 -15.03
C TYR A 64 1.74 4.46 -15.15
N GLU A 65 2.20 3.88 -14.07
CA GLU A 65 2.46 2.45 -13.96
C GLU A 65 1.39 1.84 -13.06
N LEU A 66 0.45 1.14 -13.67
CA LEU A 66 -0.52 0.32 -12.96
C LEU A 66 0.17 -0.94 -12.45
N VAL A 67 -0.01 -1.22 -11.16
CA VAL A 67 0.47 -2.44 -10.50
C VAL A 67 -0.71 -3.16 -9.88
N VAL A 68 -0.87 -4.44 -10.22
CA VAL A 68 -1.90 -5.33 -9.66
C VAL A 68 -1.22 -6.58 -9.12
N VAL A 69 -1.58 -6.99 -7.92
CA VAL A 69 -0.96 -8.15 -7.24
C VAL A 69 -2.06 -9.07 -6.74
N ASN A 70 -2.00 -10.33 -7.11
CA ASN A 70 -2.84 -11.37 -6.50
C ASN A 70 -2.41 -11.56 -5.05
N THR A 71 -3.33 -11.43 -4.10
CA THR A 71 -3.00 -11.42 -2.66
C THR A 71 -2.63 -12.80 -2.12
N LEU A 72 -3.08 -13.87 -2.76
CA LEU A 72 -2.80 -15.24 -2.36
C LEU A 72 -1.48 -15.75 -2.95
N THR A 73 -1.28 -15.56 -4.27
CA THR A 73 -0.14 -16.13 -5.00
C THR A 73 1.05 -15.17 -5.09
N ASN A 74 0.84 -13.88 -4.76
CA ASN A 74 1.77 -12.77 -4.99
C ASN A 74 2.16 -12.57 -6.47
N ALA A 75 1.39 -13.17 -7.40
CA ALA A 75 1.58 -12.90 -8.82
C ALA A 75 1.36 -11.41 -9.11
N ARG A 76 2.32 -10.78 -9.79
CA ARG A 76 2.36 -9.35 -10.04
C ARG A 76 2.18 -9.06 -11.52
N TYR A 77 1.29 -8.13 -11.83
CA TYR A 77 0.98 -7.64 -13.18
C TYR A 77 1.28 -6.14 -13.22
N GLU A 78 2.00 -5.73 -14.25
CA GLU A 78 2.40 -4.32 -14.41
C GLU A 78 2.11 -3.84 -15.82
N LYS A 79 1.62 -2.61 -15.93
CA LYS A 79 1.39 -1.96 -17.23
C LYS A 79 1.64 -0.47 -17.15
N THR A 80 2.47 0.04 -18.04
CA THR A 80 2.76 1.48 -18.14
C THR A 80 1.97 2.11 -19.29
N SER A 81 1.36 3.26 -19.05
CA SER A 81 0.53 3.98 -19.99
C SER A 81 0.54 5.49 -19.72
N SER A 82 0.26 6.29 -20.73
CA SER A 82 -0.06 7.72 -20.57
C SER A 82 -1.56 7.98 -20.44
N LEU A 83 -2.39 6.94 -20.53
CA LEU A 83 -3.84 7.02 -20.37
C LEU A 83 -4.24 6.96 -18.89
N LEU A 84 -5.47 7.36 -18.59
CA LEU A 84 -6.07 7.30 -17.26
C LEU A 84 -6.86 6.00 -17.03
N THR A 85 -6.67 5.03 -17.90
CA THR A 85 -7.34 3.74 -17.83
C THR A 85 -6.48 2.67 -18.51
N GLU A 86 -6.48 1.48 -17.93
CA GLU A 86 -5.85 0.28 -18.48
C GLU A 86 -6.65 -0.96 -18.17
N SER A 87 -6.43 -2.03 -18.94
CA SER A 87 -7.08 -3.30 -18.71
C SER A 87 -6.05 -4.41 -18.56
N ILE A 88 -6.26 -5.29 -17.59
CA ILE A 88 -5.42 -6.47 -17.32
C ILE A 88 -6.33 -7.70 -17.28
N VAL A 89 -5.84 -8.80 -17.85
CA VAL A 89 -6.48 -10.12 -17.72
C VAL A 89 -5.99 -10.75 -16.42
N LEU A 90 -6.94 -11.14 -15.57
CA LEU A 90 -6.71 -11.70 -14.26
C LEU A 90 -7.49 -13.02 -14.10
N THR A 91 -7.00 -13.88 -13.23
CA THR A 91 -7.72 -15.10 -12.84
C THR A 91 -8.91 -14.75 -11.95
N SER A 92 -10.08 -15.28 -12.23
CA SER A 92 -11.29 -15.12 -11.39
C SER A 92 -11.20 -15.92 -10.09
N GLY A 93 -12.07 -15.64 -9.13
CA GLY A 93 -12.10 -16.32 -7.84
C GLY A 93 -10.90 -15.96 -6.95
N ALA A 94 -10.42 -14.71 -7.01
CA ALA A 94 -9.24 -14.31 -6.26
C ALA A 94 -9.29 -12.83 -5.84
N SER A 95 -8.67 -12.53 -4.71
CA SER A 95 -8.46 -11.17 -4.24
C SER A 95 -7.23 -10.54 -4.85
N TYR A 96 -7.33 -9.27 -5.16
CA TYR A 96 -6.26 -8.47 -5.74
C TYR A 96 -6.08 -7.16 -5.00
N ARG A 97 -4.85 -6.72 -4.82
CA ARG A 97 -4.52 -5.35 -4.44
C ARG A 97 -3.93 -4.62 -5.65
N TRP A 98 -4.21 -3.31 -5.75
CA TRP A 98 -3.71 -2.53 -6.85
C TRP A 98 -3.43 -1.09 -6.47
N TYR A 99 -2.51 -0.49 -7.19
CA TYR A 99 -2.13 0.91 -7.06
C TYR A 99 -1.52 1.42 -8.35
N VAL A 100 -1.36 2.73 -8.43
CA VAL A 100 -0.75 3.41 -9.58
C VAL A 100 0.40 4.27 -9.12
N ASN A 101 1.53 4.14 -9.80
CA ASN A 101 2.70 4.99 -9.66
C ASN A 101 2.69 6.06 -10.76
N SER A 102 2.57 7.33 -10.39
CA SER A 102 2.74 8.48 -11.29
C SER A 102 4.22 8.74 -11.49
N LYS A 103 4.67 8.83 -12.74
CA LYS A 103 6.08 9.03 -13.12
C LYS A 103 6.27 10.26 -13.99
N SER A 104 7.37 10.98 -13.80
CA SER A 104 7.77 12.13 -14.63
C SER A 104 9.04 11.83 -15.40
N LEU A 105 9.19 12.41 -16.58
CA LEU A 105 10.44 12.38 -17.35
C LEU A 105 11.50 13.32 -16.78
N LEU A 106 11.08 14.29 -15.98
CA LEU A 106 11.94 15.32 -15.40
C LEU A 106 12.45 14.96 -13.99
N SER A 107 11.77 14.06 -13.27
CA SER A 107 12.06 13.69 -11.89
C SER A 107 12.13 12.19 -11.73
N SER A 108 13.07 11.71 -10.90
CA SER A 108 13.13 10.29 -10.50
C SER A 108 12.17 9.94 -9.35
N ALA A 109 11.52 10.94 -8.75
CA ALA A 109 10.50 10.73 -7.74
C ALA A 109 9.27 10.05 -8.34
N VAL A 110 8.53 9.33 -7.50
CA VAL A 110 7.32 8.60 -7.88
C VAL A 110 6.17 9.00 -6.97
N GLY A 111 5.06 9.44 -7.57
CA GLY A 111 3.81 9.71 -6.85
C GLY A 111 2.99 8.42 -6.72
N LYS A 112 3.10 7.70 -5.62
CA LYS A 112 2.34 6.45 -5.39
C LYS A 112 0.94 6.77 -4.86
N SER A 113 -0.10 6.20 -5.48
CA SER A 113 -1.48 6.27 -4.98
C SER A 113 -1.67 5.49 -3.69
N SER A 114 -2.84 5.64 -3.03
CA SER A 114 -3.32 4.65 -2.07
C SER A 114 -3.36 3.25 -2.71
N VAL A 115 -3.31 2.21 -1.88
CA VAL A 115 -3.57 0.83 -2.32
C VAL A 115 -5.06 0.56 -2.15
N ARG A 116 -5.69 -0.09 -3.14
CA ARG A 116 -7.05 -0.63 -3.06
C ARG A 116 -7.04 -2.13 -3.24
N GLN A 117 -8.05 -2.78 -2.68
CA GLN A 117 -8.27 -4.20 -2.80
C GLN A 117 -9.64 -4.46 -3.43
N PHE A 118 -9.75 -5.55 -4.19
CA PHE A 118 -11.03 -6.01 -4.72
C PHE A 118 -10.99 -7.53 -4.89
N TYR A 119 -12.15 -8.15 -4.84
CA TYR A 119 -12.33 -9.55 -5.22
C TYR A 119 -12.80 -9.61 -6.68
N LEU A 120 -12.20 -10.50 -7.47
CA LEU A 120 -12.63 -10.76 -8.84
C LEU A 120 -13.51 -12.00 -8.85
N GLU A 121 -14.80 -11.79 -9.12
CA GLU A 121 -15.84 -12.82 -9.12
C GLU A 121 -15.41 -14.12 -9.82
N GLY A 122 -15.62 -15.26 -9.15
CA GLY A 122 -15.42 -16.61 -9.66
C GLY A 122 -16.69 -17.22 -10.25
N SER A 123 -16.83 -18.54 -10.13
CA SER A 123 -18.09 -19.27 -10.41
C SER A 123 -19.03 -19.15 -9.21
N GLN A 124 -20.34 -19.12 -9.44
CA GLN A 124 -21.37 -18.80 -8.44
C GLN A 124 -21.50 -19.75 -7.22
N ASP A 125 -20.65 -20.76 -7.10
CA ASP A 125 -20.68 -21.75 -6.02
C ASP A 125 -19.43 -21.70 -5.10
N GLU A 126 -18.64 -20.62 -5.14
CA GLU A 126 -17.42 -20.50 -4.34
C GLU A 126 -17.61 -19.50 -3.21
N SER A 127 -17.24 -19.90 -1.98
CA SER A 127 -17.03 -19.03 -0.83
C SER A 127 -15.92 -18.01 -1.13
N TYR A 128 -16.06 -16.80 -0.63
CA TYR A 128 -15.06 -15.75 -0.83
C TYR A 128 -13.91 -15.95 0.16
N LEU A 129 -12.69 -15.70 -0.31
CA LEU A 129 -11.52 -15.64 0.56
C LEU A 129 -11.48 -14.29 1.27
N PRO A 130 -11.12 -14.23 2.55
CA PRO A 130 -11.00 -12.95 3.23
C PRO A 130 -9.96 -12.05 2.55
N PHE A 131 -10.20 -10.75 2.53
CA PHE A 131 -9.20 -9.78 2.11
C PHE A 131 -8.03 -9.77 3.10
N PRO A 132 -6.79 -9.53 2.63
CA PRO A 132 -5.70 -9.21 3.53
C PRO A 132 -6.06 -8.04 4.45
N ALA A 133 -5.86 -8.22 5.75
CA ALA A 133 -6.17 -7.19 6.74
C ALA A 133 -5.44 -5.87 6.43
N VAL A 134 -6.14 -4.76 6.64
CA VAL A 134 -5.56 -3.42 6.58
C VAL A 134 -4.92 -3.11 7.93
N LEU A 135 -3.60 -2.91 7.95
CA LEU A 135 -2.86 -2.60 9.16
C LEU A 135 -2.98 -1.11 9.47
N LEU A 136 -3.53 -0.76 10.64
CA LEU A 136 -3.80 0.62 11.04
C LEU A 136 -2.73 1.16 12.00
N ARG A 137 -2.36 0.36 13.02
CA ARG A 137 -1.37 0.75 14.03
C ARG A 137 -0.53 -0.44 14.47
N PRO A 138 0.81 -0.29 14.52
CA PRO A 138 1.57 0.88 14.11
C PRO A 138 1.58 1.08 12.58
N GLU A 139 1.65 2.33 12.12
CA GLU A 139 1.80 2.65 10.70
C GLU A 139 3.15 2.17 10.16
N ASN A 140 3.21 1.87 8.88
CA ASN A 140 4.44 1.39 8.27
C ASN A 140 5.57 2.43 8.36
N GLN A 141 6.74 2.00 8.81
CA GLN A 141 7.95 2.81 8.99
C GLN A 141 7.81 3.95 10.03
N SER A 142 6.83 3.85 10.93
CA SER A 142 6.64 4.81 12.01
C SER A 142 7.60 4.60 13.19
N ILE A 143 7.73 5.64 14.01
CA ILE A 143 8.31 5.56 15.35
C ILE A 143 7.15 5.70 16.34
N VAL A 144 7.09 4.81 17.31
CA VAL A 144 5.98 4.73 18.28
C VAL A 144 6.49 4.84 19.71
N ASP A 145 5.73 5.53 20.55
CA ASP A 145 5.95 5.56 22.00
C ASP A 145 5.21 4.38 22.62
N LEU A 146 5.89 3.70 23.57
CA LEU A 146 5.26 2.68 24.39
C LEU A 146 4.52 3.32 25.56
N GLU A 147 3.47 2.65 26.03
CA GLU A 147 2.83 3.03 27.31
C GLU A 147 3.83 2.89 28.47
N SER A 148 3.52 3.47 29.62
CA SER A 148 4.38 3.37 30.80
C SER A 148 4.58 1.94 31.32
N SER A 149 3.71 1.02 30.93
CA SER A 149 3.82 -0.44 31.15
C SER A 149 4.79 -1.14 30.18
N GLY A 150 5.26 -0.45 29.13
CA GLY A 150 5.99 -1.06 28.02
C GLY A 150 5.09 -1.67 26.94
N ASP A 151 3.78 -1.49 27.04
CA ASP A 151 2.82 -2.07 26.09
C ASP A 151 2.57 -1.14 24.91
N PHE A 152 2.18 -1.74 23.79
CA PHE A 152 1.71 -1.03 22.57
C PHE A 152 0.48 -1.75 22.03
N LEU A 153 -0.55 -0.96 21.66
CA LEU A 153 -1.78 -1.46 21.07
C LEU A 153 -1.64 -1.54 19.55
N PHE A 154 -1.65 -2.76 19.02
CA PHE A 154 -1.80 -3.06 17.58
C PHE A 154 -3.26 -2.99 17.19
N ASP A 155 -3.52 -2.45 15.99
CA ASP A 155 -4.87 -2.27 15.47
C ASP A 155 -4.87 -2.55 13.97
N TRP A 156 -5.88 -3.29 13.49
CA TRP A 156 -6.07 -3.63 12.07
C TRP A 156 -7.55 -3.75 11.75
N GLU A 157 -7.86 -3.87 10.47
CA GLU A 157 -9.21 -4.10 9.98
C GLU A 157 -9.22 -5.29 9.03
N GLY A 158 -10.09 -6.27 9.27
CA GLY A 158 -10.34 -7.38 8.38
C GLY A 158 -11.63 -7.16 7.60
N TYR A 159 -11.63 -7.60 6.35
CA TYR A 159 -12.79 -7.52 5.45
C TYR A 159 -13.00 -8.85 4.74
N ASP A 160 -14.27 -9.21 4.60
CA ASP A 160 -14.73 -10.36 3.85
C ASP A 160 -16.05 -10.01 3.16
N LEU A 161 -16.34 -10.61 1.99
CA LEU A 161 -17.56 -10.32 1.24
C LEU A 161 -18.78 -11.09 1.77
N ASP A 162 -18.57 -12.27 2.34
CA ASP A 162 -19.59 -13.07 3.01
C ASP A 162 -19.64 -12.84 4.53
N GLU A 163 -18.79 -11.92 5.05
CA GLU A 163 -18.79 -11.47 6.44
C GLU A 163 -18.55 -12.61 7.44
N ASP A 164 -17.78 -13.61 7.07
CA ASP A 164 -17.61 -14.84 7.84
C ASP A 164 -16.22 -15.00 8.45
N ILE A 165 -15.47 -13.91 8.64
CA ILE A 165 -14.20 -13.92 9.38
C ILE A 165 -14.41 -14.45 10.79
N VAL A 166 -13.72 -15.53 11.14
CA VAL A 166 -13.80 -16.15 12.48
C VAL A 166 -12.65 -15.73 13.40
N SER A 167 -11.46 -15.48 12.86
CA SER A 167 -10.32 -15.11 13.70
C SER A 167 -9.16 -14.48 12.94
N TYR A 168 -8.21 -13.96 13.74
CA TYR A 168 -6.92 -13.43 13.29
C TYR A 168 -5.77 -14.11 14.02
N ALA A 169 -4.62 -14.17 13.35
CA ALA A 169 -3.34 -14.50 13.94
C ALA A 169 -2.35 -13.36 13.71
N VAL A 170 -1.62 -12.99 14.76
CA VAL A 170 -0.64 -11.90 14.76
C VAL A 170 0.75 -12.50 14.74
N TYR A 171 1.57 -12.04 13.81
CA TYR A 171 2.97 -12.38 13.67
C TYR A 171 3.82 -11.14 13.92
N LEU A 172 4.90 -11.30 14.68
CA LEU A 172 5.84 -10.23 15.03
C LEU A 172 7.27 -10.77 14.99
N GLY A 173 8.22 -9.97 14.53
CA GLY A 173 9.63 -10.36 14.49
C GLY A 173 10.57 -9.16 14.43
N LYS A 174 11.87 -9.41 14.57
CA LYS A 174 12.93 -8.40 14.44
C LYS A 174 13.46 -8.28 12.99
N THR A 175 13.06 -9.18 12.10
CA THR A 175 13.41 -9.15 10.66
C THR A 175 12.17 -9.49 9.83
N GLU A 176 12.09 -8.94 8.62
CA GLU A 176 10.95 -9.13 7.72
C GLU A 176 10.74 -10.60 7.31
N ASP A 177 11.83 -11.34 7.12
CA ASP A 177 11.80 -12.72 6.65
C ASP A 177 11.53 -13.74 7.76
N ASN A 178 11.55 -13.33 9.03
CA ASN A 178 11.37 -14.22 10.16
C ASN A 178 10.45 -13.61 11.22
N LEU A 179 9.15 -13.88 11.05
CA LEU A 179 8.10 -13.47 11.97
C LEU A 179 7.62 -14.67 12.77
N ASP A 180 7.58 -14.54 14.07
CA ASP A 180 7.06 -15.54 14.98
C ASP A 180 5.57 -15.32 15.24
N LEU A 181 4.79 -16.38 15.36
CA LEU A 181 3.40 -16.32 15.80
C LEU A 181 3.38 -15.88 17.27
N VAL A 182 2.78 -14.72 17.54
CA VAL A 182 2.66 -14.20 18.92
C VAL A 182 1.28 -14.42 19.52
N GLN A 183 0.25 -14.45 18.69
CA GLN A 183 -1.13 -14.75 19.12
C GLN A 183 -1.95 -15.27 17.95
N GLU A 184 -2.82 -16.25 18.21
CA GLU A 184 -3.82 -16.79 17.27
C GLU A 184 -5.20 -16.85 17.90
N GLY A 185 -6.23 -17.05 17.07
CA GLY A 185 -7.61 -17.21 17.52
C GLY A 185 -8.23 -15.91 18.06
N LEU A 186 -7.71 -14.75 17.69
CA LEU A 186 -8.28 -13.46 18.06
C LEU A 186 -9.58 -13.22 17.29
N THR A 187 -10.66 -12.94 18.01
CA THR A 187 -11.96 -12.57 17.44
C THR A 187 -12.17 -11.04 17.36
N VAL A 188 -11.18 -10.28 17.78
CA VAL A 188 -11.12 -8.82 17.72
C VAL A 188 -9.91 -8.38 16.93
N SER A 189 -10.00 -7.22 16.31
CA SER A 189 -8.95 -6.67 15.45
C SER A 189 -7.96 -5.79 16.20
N GLN A 190 -7.68 -6.10 17.46
CA GLN A 190 -6.73 -5.39 18.32
C GLN A 190 -5.98 -6.36 19.22
N LEU A 191 -4.70 -6.03 19.52
CA LEU A 191 -3.87 -6.79 20.47
C LEU A 191 -2.88 -5.84 21.13
N SER A 192 -2.79 -5.89 22.48
CA SER A 192 -1.74 -5.20 23.22
C SER A 192 -0.58 -6.16 23.48
N LEU A 193 0.65 -5.74 23.16
CA LEU A 193 1.87 -6.50 23.36
C LEU A 193 2.91 -5.65 24.08
N SER A 194 3.67 -6.26 25.00
CA SER A 194 4.81 -5.63 25.63
C SER A 194 6.03 -5.73 24.71
N LEU A 195 6.69 -4.59 24.48
CA LEU A 195 7.80 -4.47 23.54
C LEU A 195 9.03 -3.85 24.24
N ASP A 196 10.21 -4.12 23.70
CA ASP A 196 11.44 -3.44 24.11
C ASP A 196 11.53 -2.04 23.48
N THR A 197 12.12 -1.06 24.17
CA THR A 197 12.39 0.29 23.65
C THR A 197 13.59 0.29 22.71
N GLY A 198 13.63 1.27 21.78
CA GLY A 198 14.73 1.46 20.84
C GLY A 198 14.86 0.39 19.75
N GLU A 199 13.92 -0.52 19.62
CA GLU A 199 13.98 -1.69 18.76
C GLU A 199 13.14 -1.56 17.50
N ARG A 200 13.58 -2.20 16.42
CA ARG A 200 12.80 -2.33 15.19
C ARG A 200 12.05 -3.64 15.17
N TYR A 201 10.78 -3.57 14.79
CA TYR A 201 9.87 -4.70 14.65
C TYR A 201 9.24 -4.74 13.26
N PHE A 202 8.84 -5.95 12.85
CA PHE A 202 8.05 -6.25 11.65
C PHE A 202 6.85 -7.05 12.08
N TRP A 203 5.68 -6.76 11.50
CA TRP A 203 4.45 -7.43 11.89
C TRP A 203 3.52 -7.70 10.72
N GLN A 204 2.70 -8.73 10.84
CA GLN A 204 1.77 -9.21 9.84
C GLN A 204 0.54 -9.81 10.51
N ILE A 205 -0.64 -9.70 9.86
CA ILE A 205 -1.88 -10.33 10.26
C ILE A 205 -2.24 -11.42 9.25
N ILE A 206 -2.67 -12.56 9.76
CA ILE A 206 -3.39 -13.58 8.99
C ILE A 206 -4.86 -13.51 9.39
N THR A 207 -5.74 -13.32 8.40
CA THR A 207 -7.21 -13.37 8.55
C THR A 207 -7.68 -14.76 8.20
N ILE A 208 -8.65 -15.31 8.95
CA ILE A 208 -9.15 -16.68 8.82
C ILE A 208 -10.68 -16.60 8.78
N ASP A 209 -11.31 -17.23 7.75
CA ASP A 209 -12.76 -17.33 7.59
C ASP A 209 -13.34 -18.62 8.19
N SER A 210 -14.66 -18.83 8.04
CA SER A 210 -15.39 -19.98 8.58
C SER A 210 -15.07 -21.31 7.90
N GLU A 211 -14.62 -21.29 6.65
CA GLU A 211 -14.17 -22.44 5.87
C GLU A 211 -12.71 -22.81 6.13
N GLY A 212 -11.97 -21.96 6.87
CA GLY A 212 -10.56 -22.12 7.15
C GLY A 212 -9.64 -21.58 6.05
N ASN A 213 -10.18 -20.79 5.11
CA ASN A 213 -9.36 -20.07 4.17
C ASN A 213 -8.62 -18.94 4.89
N THR A 214 -7.50 -18.51 4.34
CA THR A 214 -6.66 -17.50 4.99
C THR A 214 -6.16 -16.48 3.99
N SER A 215 -5.99 -15.24 4.47
CA SER A 215 -5.27 -14.20 3.78
C SER A 215 -4.18 -13.59 4.67
N LYS A 216 -3.13 -13.05 4.05
CA LYS A 216 -2.00 -12.42 4.74
C LYS A 216 -1.96 -10.93 4.40
N SER A 217 -1.84 -10.08 5.42
CA SER A 217 -1.57 -8.66 5.21
C SER A 217 -0.19 -8.42 4.58
N GLU A 218 0.09 -7.20 4.19
CA GLU A 218 1.48 -6.76 3.98
C GLU A 218 2.25 -6.86 5.30
N VAL A 219 3.58 -6.95 5.23
CA VAL A 219 4.45 -6.82 6.40
C VAL A 219 4.75 -5.35 6.60
N TYR A 220 4.40 -4.81 7.77
CA TYR A 220 4.76 -3.45 8.17
C TYR A 220 5.95 -3.48 9.12
N SER A 221 6.78 -2.44 9.05
CA SER A 221 7.86 -2.23 10.01
C SER A 221 7.61 -0.98 10.85
N PHE A 222 8.10 -0.97 12.08
CA PHE A 222 8.09 0.21 12.95
C PHE A 222 9.27 0.16 13.92
N GLN A 223 9.53 1.24 14.61
CA GLN A 223 10.54 1.33 15.64
C GLN A 223 9.93 1.89 16.92
N THR A 224 10.24 1.28 18.07
CA THR A 224 9.89 1.84 19.38
C THR A 224 10.87 2.97 19.71
N ALA A 225 10.36 4.04 20.35
CA ALA A 225 11.21 5.12 20.88
C ALA A 225 12.13 4.60 22.01
N ASP A 226 13.25 5.35 22.26
CA ASP A 226 14.22 5.07 23.33
C ASP A 226 13.66 5.33 24.73
#